data_0fc6050f239175fcdee0bb2d0239c495
#
_entry.id   0fc6050f239175fcdee0bb2d0239c495
#
_cell.length_a   1.000
_cell.length_b   1.000
_cell.length_c   1.000
_cell.angle_alpha   90.00
_cell.angle_beta   90.00
_cell.angle_gamma   90.00
#
_symmetry.space_group_name_H-M   'P 1'
#
loop_
_entity.id
_entity.type
_entity.pdbx_description
1 polymer ?
#
loop_
_entity_poly.entity_id
_entity_poly.type
_entity_poly.pdbx_seq_one_letter_code
_entity_poly.pdbx_strand_id
1 'polypeptide(L)'
;MASRLNKQIAKGNYRSTIVLAEGCWESMAPFDMYGFLTSHGKQCFEGEPMSAMRFASIMKRMCGMVEARSTVVGYTQRGALPVAKDSAFAFEAGNLAVRLLRDGISNQVIGVRQGKVFNMPIADALKVEKHFRRDLYDLVNNL
;
A
#
# COMPACT_ATOMS: atom_id res chain seq x y z
N MET A 1 3.65 14.40 7.50
CA MET A 1 2.22 14.06 7.59
C MET A 1 1.50 14.91 8.63
N ALA A 2 1.83 14.86 9.91
CA ALA A 2 1.18 15.65 10.98
C ALA A 2 1.16 17.16 10.68
N SER A 3 2.27 17.74 10.21
CA SER A 3 2.33 19.17 9.82
C SER A 3 1.30 19.52 8.73
N ARG A 4 1.09 18.63 7.73
CA ARG A 4 0.09 18.85 6.68
C ARG A 4 -1.33 18.79 7.23
N LEU A 5 -1.61 17.82 8.11
CA LEU A 5 -2.92 17.72 8.79
C LEU A 5 -3.20 18.96 9.65
N ASN A 6 -2.23 19.40 10.44
CA ASN A 6 -2.38 20.61 11.27
C ASN A 6 -2.67 21.86 10.42
N LYS A 7 -2.03 21.98 9.24
CA LYS A 7 -2.35 23.07 8.30
C LYS A 7 -3.78 22.99 7.76
N GLN A 8 -4.29 21.79 7.49
CA GLN A 8 -5.67 21.59 7.04
C GLN A 8 -6.68 21.94 8.15
N ILE A 9 -6.40 21.48 9.37
CA ILE A 9 -7.23 21.79 10.55
C ILE A 9 -7.28 23.30 10.80
N ALA A 10 -6.13 23.99 10.71
CA ALA A 10 -6.05 25.43 10.86
C ALA A 10 -6.86 26.20 9.81
N LYS A 11 -7.10 25.60 8.64
CA LYS A 11 -7.97 26.15 7.59
C LYS A 11 -9.44 25.78 7.76
N GLY A 12 -9.82 25.11 8.85
CA GLY A 12 -11.20 24.66 9.10
C GLY A 12 -11.56 23.33 8.41
N ASN A 13 -10.59 22.65 7.78
CA ASN A 13 -10.82 21.34 7.18
C ASN A 13 -10.51 20.25 8.21
N TYR A 14 -11.55 19.74 8.84
CA TYR A 14 -11.46 18.68 9.87
C TYR A 14 -11.62 17.25 9.33
N ARG A 15 -11.85 17.09 8.03
CA ARG A 15 -12.02 15.79 7.39
C ARG A 15 -10.80 15.46 6.55
N SER A 16 -10.06 14.45 6.96
CA SER A 16 -8.88 13.99 6.23
C SER A 16 -8.85 12.46 6.20
N THR A 17 -8.50 11.90 5.05
CA THR A 17 -8.30 10.46 4.89
C THR A 17 -6.83 10.21 4.60
N ILE A 18 -6.24 9.26 5.33
CA ILE A 18 -4.88 8.78 5.12
C ILE A 18 -4.95 7.35 4.61
N VAL A 19 -4.42 7.10 3.43
CA VAL A 19 -4.31 5.75 2.86
C VAL A 19 -2.87 5.28 3.04
N LEU A 20 -2.71 4.09 3.64
CA LEU A 20 -1.42 3.48 3.93
C LEU A 20 -1.34 2.12 3.27
N ALA A 21 -0.20 1.83 2.63
CA ALA A 21 0.09 0.49 2.11
C ALA A 21 0.40 -0.46 3.27
N GLU A 22 0.12 -1.76 3.07
CA GLU A 22 0.33 -2.80 4.09
C GLU A 22 1.77 -2.84 4.62
N GLY A 23 2.76 -2.79 3.73
CA GLY A 23 4.19 -2.81 4.07
C GLY A 23 4.83 -1.46 4.40
N CYS A 24 4.04 -0.38 4.57
CA CYS A 24 4.63 0.96 4.78
C CYS A 24 5.48 1.07 6.06
N TRP A 25 5.25 0.22 7.04
CA TRP A 25 6.00 0.18 8.29
C TRP A 25 7.39 -0.44 8.13
N GLU A 26 7.52 -1.42 7.23
CA GLU A 26 8.77 -2.14 6.96
C GLU A 26 9.81 -1.26 6.27
N SER A 27 9.35 -0.26 5.51
CA SER A 27 10.23 0.70 4.84
C SER A 27 10.71 1.85 5.76
N MET A 28 10.15 1.97 6.96
CA MET A 28 10.59 2.95 7.94
C MET A 28 11.85 2.45 8.63
N ALA A 29 12.93 3.24 8.57
CA ALA A 29 14.14 2.92 9.31
C ALA A 29 13.83 2.82 10.81
N PRO A 30 14.39 1.83 11.54
CA PRO A 30 14.18 1.68 12.99
C PRO A 30 14.47 2.96 13.77
N PHE A 31 15.44 3.75 13.31
CA PHE A 31 15.80 5.03 13.89
C PHE A 31 14.67 6.08 13.76
N ASP A 32 14.04 6.18 12.61
CA ASP A 32 12.95 7.15 12.39
C ASP A 32 11.73 6.80 13.24
N MET A 33 11.44 5.52 13.36
CA MET A 33 10.37 5.02 14.22
C MET A 33 10.67 5.29 15.70
N TYR A 34 11.90 5.03 16.12
CA TYR A 34 12.33 5.24 17.50
C TYR A 34 12.34 6.73 17.87
N GLY A 35 12.90 7.59 17.03
CA GLY A 35 12.87 9.04 17.22
C GLY A 35 11.46 9.60 17.33
N PHE A 36 10.56 9.11 16.49
CA PHE A 36 9.15 9.47 16.49
C PHE A 36 8.45 9.03 17.79
N LEU A 37 8.66 7.80 18.23
CA LEU A 37 8.05 7.26 19.45
C LEU A 37 8.59 7.93 20.72
N THR A 38 9.88 8.24 20.75
CA THR A 38 10.51 8.89 21.92
C THR A 38 10.09 10.34 22.10
N SER A 39 9.83 11.07 21.03
CA SER A 39 9.36 12.46 21.08
C SER A 39 7.90 12.61 21.53
N HIS A 40 7.09 11.56 21.39
CA HIS A 40 5.62 11.61 21.60
C HIS A 40 5.10 10.68 22.69
N GLY A 41 5.96 10.13 23.52
CA GLY A 41 5.61 9.35 24.71
C GLY A 41 5.92 7.86 24.64
N LYS A 42 6.99 7.49 25.27
CA LYS A 42 7.48 6.10 25.41
C LYS A 42 6.45 5.12 25.98
N GLN A 43 5.59 5.59 26.85
CA GLN A 43 4.72 4.74 27.67
C GLN A 43 3.63 3.96 26.93
N CYS A 44 3.35 4.31 25.66
CA CYS A 44 2.22 3.70 24.95
C CYS A 44 2.61 2.67 23.88
N PHE A 45 3.91 2.51 23.56
CA PHE A 45 4.30 1.79 22.34
C PHE A 45 5.55 0.91 22.47
N GLU A 46 6.14 0.80 23.65
CA GLU A 46 7.30 -0.07 23.85
C GLU A 46 6.94 -1.55 23.61
N GLY A 47 7.68 -2.17 22.69
CA GLY A 47 7.66 -3.60 22.50
C GLY A 47 6.61 -4.17 21.54
N GLU A 48 5.69 -3.36 21.01
CA GLU A 48 4.68 -3.90 20.11
C GLU A 48 4.79 -3.35 18.67
N PRO A 49 4.51 -4.16 17.67
CA PRO A 49 4.62 -3.75 16.27
C PRO A 49 3.63 -2.63 15.93
N MET A 50 4.00 -1.77 14.97
CA MET A 50 3.11 -0.73 14.47
C MET A 50 1.90 -1.34 13.79
N SER A 51 0.73 -0.75 14.06
CA SER A 51 -0.53 -1.11 13.43
C SER A 51 -1.28 0.14 12.99
N ALA A 52 -2.27 -0.01 12.11
CA ALA A 52 -3.12 1.08 11.67
C ALA A 52 -3.84 1.78 12.84
N MET A 53 -4.26 1.02 13.85
CA MET A 53 -4.92 1.54 15.05
C MET A 53 -3.95 2.38 15.90
N ARG A 54 -2.71 1.91 16.08
CA ARG A 54 -1.68 2.66 16.79
C ARG A 54 -1.30 3.93 16.06
N PHE A 55 -1.12 3.83 14.75
CA PHE A 55 -0.85 5.00 13.92
C PHE A 55 -1.97 6.04 14.05
N ALA A 56 -3.23 5.64 14.00
CA ALA A 56 -4.36 6.54 14.22
C ALA A 56 -4.31 7.23 15.59
N SER A 57 -3.97 6.48 16.65
CA SER A 57 -3.82 7.02 18.01
C SER A 57 -2.69 8.04 18.12
N ILE A 58 -1.56 7.76 17.46
CA ILE A 58 -0.42 8.68 17.39
C ILE A 58 -0.82 9.97 16.66
N MET A 59 -1.43 9.84 15.50
CA MET A 59 -1.87 10.99 14.70
C MET A 59 -2.89 11.84 15.44
N LYS A 60 -3.82 11.21 16.16
CA LYS A 60 -4.79 11.92 17.02
C LYS A 60 -4.07 12.80 18.04
N ARG A 61 -3.06 12.28 18.73
CA ARG A 61 -2.28 13.06 19.72
C ARG A 61 -1.47 14.17 19.08
N MET A 62 -0.78 13.90 17.97
CA MET A 62 0.08 14.86 17.30
C MET A 62 -0.67 16.05 16.68
N CYS A 63 -1.90 15.82 16.26
CA CYS A 63 -2.71 16.82 15.56
C CYS A 63 -3.81 17.40 16.44
N GLY A 64 -3.92 17.03 17.72
CA GLY A 64 -4.99 17.49 18.60
C GLY A 64 -6.39 17.16 18.07
N MET A 65 -6.50 16.10 17.26
CA MET A 65 -7.77 15.71 16.66
C MET A 65 -8.72 15.13 17.72
N VAL A 66 -9.99 15.48 17.61
CA VAL A 66 -11.03 14.94 18.50
C VAL A 66 -11.19 13.45 18.26
N GLU A 67 -11.15 13.01 16.99
CA GLU A 67 -11.34 11.63 16.62
C GLU A 67 -10.41 11.21 15.48
N ALA A 68 -9.86 10.00 15.59
CA ALA A 68 -9.17 9.31 14.52
C ALA A 68 -9.59 7.83 14.54
N ARG A 69 -10.01 7.33 13.40
CA ARG A 69 -10.42 5.93 13.22
C ARG A 69 -9.51 5.27 12.21
N SER A 70 -9.29 3.98 12.37
CA SER A 70 -8.57 3.16 11.39
C SER A 70 -9.48 2.06 10.87
N THR A 71 -9.37 1.78 9.58
CA THR A 71 -10.06 0.66 8.94
C THR A 71 -9.03 -0.12 8.13
N VAL A 72 -8.92 -1.42 8.39
CA VAL A 72 -8.10 -2.32 7.58
C VAL A 72 -9.00 -2.90 6.50
N VAL A 73 -8.83 -2.43 5.27
CA VAL A 73 -9.69 -2.84 4.13
C VAL A 73 -9.47 -4.32 3.79
N GLY A 74 -8.22 -4.79 3.87
CA GLY A 74 -7.84 -6.21 3.83
C GLY A 74 -8.59 -7.03 2.77
N TYR A 75 -9.26 -8.06 3.22
CA TYR A 75 -10.03 -8.98 2.35
C TYR A 75 -11.21 -8.34 1.62
N THR A 76 -11.75 -7.23 2.12
CA THR A 76 -12.84 -6.50 1.46
C THR A 76 -12.44 -6.04 0.06
N GLN A 77 -11.17 -5.66 -0.15
CA GLN A 77 -10.66 -5.32 -1.48
C GLN A 77 -10.68 -6.49 -2.46
N ARG A 78 -10.52 -7.71 -1.94
CA ARG A 78 -10.43 -8.94 -2.74
C ARG A 78 -11.76 -9.67 -2.86
N GLY A 79 -12.73 -9.32 -2.02
CA GLY A 79 -14.06 -9.94 -1.99
C GLY A 79 -15.08 -9.31 -2.95
N ALA A 80 -14.74 -8.21 -3.61
CA ALA A 80 -15.61 -7.56 -4.59
C ALA A 80 -15.59 -8.32 -5.93
N LEU A 81 -16.66 -8.15 -6.71
CA LEU A 81 -16.70 -8.66 -8.08
C LEU A 81 -15.61 -7.97 -8.91
N PRO A 82 -14.86 -8.74 -9.74
CA PRO A 82 -13.84 -8.17 -10.59
C PRO A 82 -14.44 -7.26 -11.66
N VAL A 83 -13.74 -6.20 -12.00
CA VAL A 83 -14.11 -5.38 -13.15
C VAL A 83 -13.75 -6.12 -14.45
N ALA A 84 -14.35 -5.70 -15.57
CA ALA A 84 -14.17 -6.35 -16.88
C ALA A 84 -12.69 -6.51 -17.28
N LYS A 85 -11.85 -5.53 -16.94
CA LYS A 85 -10.40 -5.58 -17.20
C LYS A 85 -9.70 -6.70 -16.42
N ASP A 86 -10.06 -6.90 -15.15
CA ASP A 86 -9.48 -7.95 -14.32
C ASP A 86 -9.93 -9.32 -14.78
N SER A 87 -11.21 -9.46 -15.16
CA SER A 87 -11.77 -10.69 -15.72
C SER A 87 -11.10 -11.09 -17.04
N ALA A 88 -10.91 -10.14 -17.95
CA ALA A 88 -10.23 -10.37 -19.21
C ALA A 88 -8.77 -10.80 -18.99
N PHE A 89 -8.04 -10.08 -18.11
CA PHE A 89 -6.68 -10.46 -17.75
C PHE A 89 -6.61 -11.88 -17.15
N ALA A 90 -7.49 -12.19 -16.22
CA ALA A 90 -7.51 -13.51 -15.56
C ALA A 90 -7.75 -14.64 -16.58
N PHE A 91 -8.68 -14.44 -17.52
CA PHE A 91 -8.97 -15.40 -18.58
C PHE A 91 -7.77 -15.61 -19.50
N GLU A 92 -7.16 -14.54 -20.01
CA GLU A 92 -5.99 -14.62 -20.89
C GLU A 92 -4.77 -15.22 -20.17
N ALA A 93 -4.52 -14.82 -18.93
CA ALA A 93 -3.42 -15.33 -18.12
C ALA A 93 -3.60 -16.82 -17.81
N GLY A 94 -4.82 -17.24 -17.47
CA GLY A 94 -5.12 -18.67 -17.24
C GLY A 94 -4.93 -19.50 -18.51
N ASN A 95 -5.37 -19.01 -19.66
CA ASN A 95 -5.18 -19.68 -20.95
C ASN A 95 -3.68 -19.82 -21.29
N LEU A 96 -2.89 -18.75 -21.05
CA LEU A 96 -1.44 -18.81 -21.27
C LEU A 96 -0.78 -19.79 -20.30
N ALA A 97 -1.18 -19.81 -19.01
CA ALA A 97 -0.66 -20.74 -18.02
C ALA A 97 -0.86 -22.21 -18.43
N VAL A 98 -2.07 -22.56 -18.88
CA VAL A 98 -2.40 -23.91 -19.34
C VAL A 98 -1.56 -24.31 -20.56
N ARG A 99 -1.40 -23.39 -21.53
CA ARG A 99 -0.55 -23.64 -22.69
C ARG A 99 0.90 -23.91 -22.31
N LEU A 100 1.48 -23.08 -21.44
CA LEU A 100 2.85 -23.26 -20.96
C LEU A 100 3.03 -24.61 -20.28
N LEU A 101 2.10 -25.00 -19.40
CA LEU A 101 2.15 -26.29 -18.73
C LEU A 101 2.05 -27.47 -19.72
N ARG A 102 1.14 -27.39 -20.68
CA ARG A 102 1.01 -28.41 -21.73
C ARG A 102 2.30 -28.57 -22.54
N ASP A 103 2.97 -27.46 -22.82
CA ASP A 103 4.22 -27.42 -23.58
C ASP A 103 5.46 -27.73 -22.71
N GLY A 104 5.25 -28.15 -21.44
CA GLY A 104 6.32 -28.53 -20.50
C GLY A 104 7.11 -27.34 -19.95
N ILE A 105 6.64 -26.11 -20.16
CA ILE A 105 7.30 -24.90 -19.70
C ILE A 105 6.82 -24.56 -18.29
N SER A 106 7.73 -24.57 -17.33
CA SER A 106 7.48 -24.26 -15.91
C SER A 106 8.28 -23.04 -15.46
N ASN A 107 8.12 -22.66 -14.17
CA ASN A 107 8.86 -21.56 -13.54
C ASN A 107 8.68 -20.20 -14.28
N GLN A 108 7.47 -19.94 -14.72
CA GLN A 108 7.12 -18.69 -15.40
C GLN A 108 6.26 -17.79 -14.51
N VAL A 109 6.46 -16.49 -14.63
CA VAL A 109 5.53 -15.46 -14.19
C VAL A 109 4.72 -15.00 -15.39
N ILE A 110 3.42 -14.86 -15.21
CA ILE A 110 2.54 -14.29 -16.22
C ILE A 110 2.16 -12.87 -15.80
N GLY A 111 2.30 -11.95 -16.72
CA GLY A 111 2.00 -10.53 -16.51
C GLY A 111 1.30 -9.90 -17.71
N VAL A 112 1.05 -8.61 -17.60
CA VAL A 112 0.50 -7.81 -18.70
C VAL A 112 1.42 -6.63 -19.01
N ARG A 113 1.71 -6.42 -20.29
CA ARG A 113 2.48 -5.28 -20.80
C ARG A 113 1.81 -4.71 -22.02
N GLN A 114 1.53 -3.41 -22.00
CA GLN A 114 0.83 -2.72 -23.10
C GLN A 114 -0.48 -3.41 -23.53
N GLY A 115 -1.25 -3.89 -22.54
CA GLY A 115 -2.54 -4.54 -22.78
C GLY A 115 -2.45 -5.99 -23.29
N LYS A 116 -1.25 -6.58 -23.41
CA LYS A 116 -1.05 -7.96 -23.85
C LYS A 116 -0.47 -8.81 -22.71
N VAL A 117 -0.99 -10.01 -22.57
CA VAL A 117 -0.47 -11.01 -21.63
C VAL A 117 0.87 -11.55 -22.17
N PHE A 118 1.84 -11.68 -21.30
CA PHE A 118 3.16 -12.25 -21.60
C PHE A 118 3.62 -13.14 -20.44
N ASN A 119 4.64 -13.96 -20.70
CA ASN A 119 5.33 -14.72 -19.67
C ASN A 119 6.83 -14.39 -19.67
N MET A 120 7.46 -14.61 -18.52
CA MET A 120 8.92 -14.54 -18.35
C MET A 120 9.38 -15.50 -17.25
N PRO A 121 10.63 -15.97 -17.28
CA PRO A 121 11.17 -16.79 -16.20
C PRO A 121 11.10 -16.09 -14.84
N ILE A 122 10.76 -16.82 -13.78
CA ILE A 122 10.72 -16.28 -12.40
C ILE A 122 12.03 -15.60 -12.03
N ALA A 123 13.17 -16.21 -12.38
CA ALA A 123 14.50 -15.66 -12.08
C ALA A 123 14.72 -14.27 -12.69
N ASP A 124 14.13 -13.98 -13.85
CA ASP A 124 14.21 -12.68 -14.49
C ASP A 124 13.18 -11.71 -13.94
N ALA A 125 11.99 -12.20 -13.63
CA ALA A 125 10.95 -11.41 -12.99
C ALA A 125 11.40 -10.83 -11.62
N LEU A 126 12.16 -11.61 -10.85
CA LEU A 126 12.70 -11.17 -9.55
C LEU A 126 13.77 -10.07 -9.68
N LYS A 127 14.39 -9.91 -10.84
CA LYS A 127 15.37 -8.84 -11.11
C LYS A 127 14.73 -7.54 -11.59
N VAL A 128 13.44 -7.57 -11.89
CA VAL A 128 12.74 -6.37 -12.37
C VAL A 128 12.64 -5.34 -11.25
N GLU A 129 13.28 -4.20 -11.45
CA GLU A 129 13.20 -3.08 -10.53
C GLU A 129 11.81 -2.45 -10.54
N LYS A 130 11.29 -2.19 -9.36
CA LYS A 130 10.02 -1.47 -9.20
C LYS A 130 10.29 0.02 -9.18
N HIS A 131 9.77 0.74 -10.15
CA HIS A 131 9.85 2.19 -10.16
C HIS A 131 8.63 2.81 -9.47
N PHE A 132 8.89 3.65 -8.47
CA PHE A 132 7.84 4.40 -7.82
C PHE A 132 7.28 5.47 -8.76
N ARG A 133 5.97 5.43 -9.00
CA ARG A 133 5.26 6.39 -9.86
C ARG A 133 5.02 7.70 -9.11
N ARG A 134 6.08 8.50 -9.00
CA ARG A 134 6.04 9.79 -8.30
C ARG A 134 5.02 10.74 -8.90
N ASP A 135 4.89 10.74 -10.20
CA ASP A 135 3.90 11.51 -10.96
C ASP A 135 2.45 11.24 -10.49
N LEU A 136 2.08 9.97 -10.37
CA LEU A 136 0.75 9.58 -9.88
C LEU A 136 0.57 9.89 -8.39
N TYR A 137 1.61 9.66 -7.60
CA TYR A 137 1.58 9.98 -6.18
C TYR A 137 1.33 11.47 -5.94
N ASP A 138 2.05 12.32 -6.65
CA ASP A 138 1.93 13.77 -6.50
C ASP A 138 0.58 14.26 -7.05
N LEU A 139 0.08 13.70 -8.15
CA LEU A 139 -1.25 14.00 -8.69
C LEU A 139 -2.34 13.77 -7.64
N VAL A 140 -2.36 12.59 -7.02
CA VAL A 140 -3.39 12.22 -6.01
C VAL A 140 -3.26 13.03 -4.73
N ASN A 141 -2.04 13.40 -4.34
CA ASN A 141 -1.80 14.14 -3.08
C ASN A 141 -1.91 15.66 -3.21
N ASN A 142 -2.02 16.19 -4.41
CA ASN A 142 -2.17 17.63 -4.66
C ASN A 142 -3.61 18.03 -5.02
N LEU A 143 -4.52 17.07 -5.10
CA LEU A 143 -5.95 17.30 -5.16
C LEU A 143 -6.49 17.60 -3.76
#